data_eebca8db8c20f8b693ac1e2dfe15ead1
#
_entry.id   eebca8db8c20f8b693ac1e2dfe15ead1
#
_cell.length_a   1.000
_cell.length_b   1.000
_cell.length_c   1.000
_cell.angle_alpha   90.00
_cell.angle_beta   90.00
_cell.angle_gamma   90.00
#
_symmetry.space_group_name_H-M   'P 1'
#
loop_
_entity.id
_entity.type
_entity.pdbx_description
1 polymer ?
#
loop_
_entity_poly.entity_id
_entity_poly.type
_entity_poly.pdbx_seq_one_letter_code
_entity_poly.pdbx_strand_id
1 'polypeptide(L)' 'MKRQCHVCGQKNGSCNRYILKNGQDITICPSCLAFSNDETAKIARQAHKEGLLVKVDIKRQK' A
#
# COMPACT_ATOMS: atom_id res chain seq x y z
N MET A 1 -8.60 9.03 -9.69
CA MET A 1 -8.92 7.63 -9.61
C MET A 1 -8.52 7.05 -8.29
N LYS A 2 -9.40 6.26 -7.71
CA LYS A 2 -9.11 5.66 -6.43
C LYS A 2 -8.52 4.28 -6.59
N ARG A 3 -7.63 3.93 -5.70
CA ARG A 3 -7.05 2.61 -5.71
C ARG A 3 -7.75 1.74 -4.69
N GLN A 4 -7.77 0.48 -4.95
CA GLN A 4 -8.39 -0.48 -4.04
C GLN A 4 -7.32 -1.19 -3.25
N CYS A 5 -7.50 -1.23 -1.92
CA CYS A 5 -6.59 -1.92 -1.04
C CYS A 5 -6.68 -3.43 -1.28
N HIS A 6 -5.52 -4.08 -1.40
CA HIS A 6 -5.49 -5.52 -1.63
C HIS A 6 -5.85 -6.33 -0.39
N VAL A 7 -5.90 -5.69 0.77
CA VAL A 7 -6.17 -6.39 2.02
C VAL A 7 -7.62 -6.29 2.43
N CYS A 8 -8.13 -5.07 2.56
CA CYS A 8 -9.51 -4.89 3.00
C CYS A 8 -10.47 -4.62 1.86
N GLY A 9 -9.97 -4.37 0.69
CA GLY A 9 -10.81 -4.16 -0.48
C GLY A 9 -11.45 -2.79 -0.57
N GLN A 10 -11.18 -1.91 0.37
CA GLN A 10 -11.79 -0.59 0.33
C GLN A 10 -11.09 0.28 -0.69
N LYS A 11 -11.87 1.07 -1.38
CA LYS A 11 -11.32 2.03 -2.32
C LYS A 11 -11.12 3.32 -1.58
N ASN A 12 -9.90 3.82 -1.59
CA ASN A 12 -9.69 5.10 -1.00
C ASN A 12 -8.47 5.76 -1.64
N GLY A 13 -8.40 7.07 -1.50
CA GLY A 13 -7.39 7.84 -2.20
C GLY A 13 -6.07 7.93 -1.48
N SER A 14 -5.91 7.21 -0.38
CA SER A 14 -4.69 7.26 0.40
C SER A 14 -3.89 5.98 0.35
N CYS A 15 -4.20 5.09 -0.58
CA CYS A 15 -3.48 3.83 -0.68
C CYS A 15 -2.04 4.04 -1.14
N ASN A 16 -1.14 3.28 -0.56
CA ASN A 16 0.25 3.29 -0.97
C ASN A 16 0.48 2.16 -1.97
N ARG A 17 1.39 2.36 -2.88
CA ARG A 17 1.71 1.36 -3.87
C ARG A 17 3.18 1.00 -3.77
N TYR A 18 3.45 -0.29 -3.71
CA TYR A 18 4.80 -0.80 -3.64
C TYR A 18 5.06 -1.75 -4.81
N ILE A 19 6.21 -1.64 -5.42
CA ILE A 19 6.64 -2.59 -6.43
C ILE A 19 7.85 -3.32 -5.88
N LEU A 20 7.70 -4.61 -5.66
CA LEU A 20 8.73 -5.42 -5.06
C LEU A 20 9.82 -5.75 -6.08
N LYS A 21 10.94 -6.22 -5.58
CA LYS A 21 12.07 -6.55 -6.46
C LYS A 21 11.73 -7.65 -7.43
N ASN A 22 10.81 -8.53 -7.07
CA ASN A 22 10.38 -9.59 -7.97
C ASN A 22 9.33 -9.15 -8.96
N GLY A 23 8.96 -7.87 -8.95
CA GLY A 23 7.98 -7.33 -9.88
C GLY A 23 6.55 -7.33 -9.35
N GLN A 24 6.34 -7.80 -8.14
CA GLN A 24 4.99 -7.82 -7.57
C GLN A 24 4.55 -6.41 -7.21
N ASP A 25 3.31 -6.10 -7.53
CA ASP A 25 2.73 -4.77 -7.30
C ASP A 25 1.67 -4.90 -6.21
N ILE A 26 1.83 -4.17 -5.12
CA ILE A 26 0.91 -4.22 -4.00
C ILE A 26 0.37 -2.82 -3.73
N THR A 27 -0.95 -2.73 -3.61
CA THR A 27 -1.61 -1.49 -3.20
C THR A 27 -2.29 -1.75 -1.87
N ILE A 28 -2.01 -0.93 -0.87
CA ILE A 28 -2.51 -1.16 0.47
C ILE A 28 -2.78 0.17 1.15
N CYS A 29 -3.89 0.27 1.87
CA CYS A 29 -4.21 1.50 2.58
C CYS A 29 -3.37 1.61 3.85
N PRO A 30 -3.16 2.83 4.35
CA PRO A 30 -2.30 3.03 5.52
C PRO A 30 -2.76 2.26 6.75
N SER A 31 -4.06 2.14 6.94
CA SER A 31 -4.57 1.39 8.10
C SER A 31 -4.19 -0.08 8.02
N CYS A 32 -4.37 -0.69 6.86
CA CYS A 32 -3.99 -2.09 6.70
C CYS A 32 -2.49 -2.24 6.80
N LEU A 33 -1.74 -1.31 6.24
CA LEU A 33 -0.29 -1.37 6.33
C LEU A 33 0.16 -1.37 7.78
N ALA A 34 -0.47 -0.56 8.62
CA ALA A 34 -0.06 -0.42 10.01
C ALA A 34 -0.61 -1.52 10.91
N PHE A 35 -1.83 -1.96 10.66
CA PHE A 35 -2.52 -2.80 11.64
C PHE A 35 -2.89 -4.20 11.19
N SER A 36 -2.94 -4.45 9.90
CA SER A 36 -3.39 -5.75 9.42
C SER A 36 -2.32 -6.82 9.64
N ASN A 37 -2.78 -8.03 9.94
CA ASN A 37 -1.89 -9.18 10.04
C ASN A 37 -1.92 -10.02 8.79
N ASP A 38 -2.57 -9.55 7.75
CA ASP A 38 -2.60 -10.26 6.49
C ASP A 38 -1.19 -10.38 5.93
N GLU A 39 -0.95 -11.45 5.18
CA GLU A 39 0.36 -11.67 4.61
C GLU A 39 0.76 -10.56 3.65
N THR A 40 -0.19 -10.07 2.86
CA THR A 40 0.07 -8.97 1.96
C THR A 40 0.51 -7.73 2.73
N ALA A 41 -0.11 -7.48 3.88
CA ALA A 41 0.26 -6.34 4.69
C ALA A 41 1.67 -6.49 5.24
N LYS A 42 2.05 -7.72 5.62
CA LYS A 42 3.39 -7.96 6.11
C LYS A 42 4.44 -7.72 5.03
N ILE A 43 4.14 -8.17 3.83
CA ILE A 43 5.03 -7.98 2.70
C ILE A 43 5.16 -6.48 2.39
N ALA A 44 4.04 -5.76 2.43
CA ALA A 44 4.05 -4.33 2.17
C ALA A 44 4.85 -3.58 3.22
N ARG A 45 4.74 -3.99 4.49
CA ARG A 45 5.52 -3.35 5.54
C ARG A 45 7.02 -3.54 5.32
N GLN A 46 7.39 -4.73 4.91
CA GLN A 46 8.79 -5.00 4.60
C GLN A 46 9.25 -4.15 3.42
N ALA A 47 8.42 -4.06 2.39
CA ALA A 47 8.75 -3.24 1.23
C ALA A 47 8.90 -1.77 1.62
N HIS A 48 8.07 -1.31 2.55
CA HIS A 48 8.16 0.07 3.02
C HIS A 48 9.50 0.30 3.70
N LYS A 49 9.93 -0.64 4.51
CA LYS A 49 11.21 -0.53 5.18
C LYS A 49 12.37 -0.48 4.20
N GLU A 50 12.23 -1.18 3.10
CA GLU A 50 13.28 -1.23 2.09
C GLU A 50 13.23 -0.07 1.12
N GLY A 51 12.29 0.85 1.33
CA GLY A 51 12.18 2.01 0.47
C GLY A 51 11.58 1.74 -0.89
N LEU A 52 10.77 0.72 -1.00
CA LEU A 52 10.16 0.35 -2.27
C LEU A 52 8.85 1.06 -2.56
N LEU A 53 8.49 2.03 -1.75
CA LEU A 53 7.28 2.81 -1.97
C LEU A 53 7.38 3.56 -3.28
N VAL A 54 6.46 3.29 -4.19
CA VAL A 54 6.46 3.91 -5.49
C VAL A 54 5.60 5.15 -5.48
N LYS A 55 4.44 5.07 -4.83
CA LYS A 55 3.52 6.17 -4.89
C LYS A 55 2.60 6.17 -3.69
N VAL A 56 2.36 7.34 -3.15
CA VAL A 56 1.36 7.52 -2.11
C VAL A 56 0.21 8.29 -2.75
N ASP A 57 -0.95 7.68 -2.73
CA ASP A 57 -2.12 8.23 -3.40
C ASP A 57 -2.91 9.06 -2.43
N ILE A 58 -2.32 10.14 -1.96
CA ILE A 58 -2.93 11.02 -0.99
C ILE A 58 -3.41 12.27 -1.65
N LYS A 59 -4.66 12.65 -1.34
CA LYS A 59 -5.17 13.87 -1.84
C LYS A 59 -4.64 15.00 -1.03
N ARG A 60 -3.73 15.74 -1.53
CA ARG A 60 -3.21 16.86 -0.83
C ARG A 60 -3.84 18.06 -1.33
N GLN A 61 -4.20 18.85 -0.42
CA GLN A 61 -4.73 20.09 -0.82
C GLN A 61 -3.70 21.08 -0.69
N LYS A 62 -3.53 21.84 -1.47
CA LYS A 62 -2.52 22.72 -1.32
C LYS A 62 -2.86 23.94 -1.10
#